data_3e9557e98218f664efb57cca5a8fe205
#
_entry.id   3e9557e98218f664efb57cca5a8fe205
#
_cell.length_a   1.000
_cell.length_b   1.000
_cell.length_c   1.000
_cell.angle_alpha   90.00
_cell.angle_beta   90.00
_cell.angle_gamma   90.00
#
_symmetry.space_group_name_H-M   'P 1'
#
loop_
_entity.id
_entity.type
_entity.pdbx_description
1 polymer ?
#
loop_
_entity_poly.entity_id
_entity_poly.type
_entity_poly.pdbx_seq_one_letter_code
_entity_poly.pdbx_strand_id
1 'polypeptide(L)'
;MKKLLITLLIVASIVACGSQQSQKRDSLQRVVVEPAQYGYVVKNVYPHSTKSYTQGLQFVNGVLWEGTGEWGKSVLQKVDLESGKCEVLARLPKSEFGEGITVLGDKVYQLTWTNNVAHVYDLKGKLIKNERYSGEGWGLTTDGKMLYMSDGSTYIYKVNPETFKREGKITVTLRGHAIEYINELEWIEGKIWANVYTTHEILIINPETGVVEGVVSFANLLKEEDTTADTDVFNGIAYDKEQKRIFVTGKNWNKLYEVEIIKR
;
A
#
# COMPACT_ATOMS: atom_id res chain seq x y z
N MET A 1 -97.03 10.01 27.18
CA MET A 1 -96.09 9.94 28.29
C MET A 1 -94.81 9.28 27.81
N LYS A 2 -93.80 10.00 27.42
CA LYS A 2 -92.54 9.52 26.97
C LYS A 2 -91.48 10.01 27.95
N LYS A 3 -90.84 9.06 28.66
CA LYS A 3 -89.72 9.33 29.58
C LYS A 3 -88.44 9.51 28.76
N LEU A 4 -87.78 10.66 28.97
CA LEU A 4 -86.52 11.02 28.38
C LEU A 4 -85.42 10.54 29.33
N LEU A 5 -84.60 9.58 28.91
CA LEU A 5 -83.38 9.17 29.60
C LEU A 5 -82.19 10.03 29.15
N ILE A 6 -81.65 10.78 30.09
CA ILE A 6 -80.43 11.56 29.86
C ILE A 6 -79.23 10.63 30.25
N THR A 7 -78.39 10.24 29.27
CA THR A 7 -77.21 9.52 29.50
C THR A 7 -76.05 10.51 29.67
N LEU A 8 -75.44 10.51 30.84
CA LEU A 8 -74.26 11.31 31.16
C LEU A 8 -72.99 10.63 30.65
N LEU A 9 -72.35 11.23 29.64
CA LEU A 9 -71.04 10.75 29.17
C LEU A 9 -69.93 11.37 30.05
N ILE A 10 -69.24 10.53 30.82
CA ILE A 10 -68.00 10.91 31.52
C ILE A 10 -66.84 10.74 30.54
N VAL A 11 -66.22 11.84 30.15
CA VAL A 11 -64.98 11.82 29.37
C VAL A 11 -63.82 11.76 30.36
N ALA A 12 -63.19 10.58 30.40
CA ALA A 12 -61.95 10.41 31.16
C ALA A 12 -60.77 10.86 30.29
N SER A 13 -60.15 11.97 30.67
CA SER A 13 -58.92 12.48 30.05
C SER A 13 -57.72 11.64 30.55
N ILE A 14 -57.19 10.79 29.70
CA ILE A 14 -55.95 10.09 29.98
C ILE A 14 -54.78 11.01 29.64
N VAL A 15 -54.12 11.56 30.67
CA VAL A 15 -52.84 12.25 30.53
C VAL A 15 -51.76 11.21 30.33
N ALA A 16 -51.34 11.00 29.11
CA ALA A 16 -50.17 10.19 28.80
C ALA A 16 -48.90 11.00 29.14
N CYS A 17 -48.29 10.70 30.28
CA CYS A 17 -46.93 11.12 30.58
C CYS A 17 -45.98 10.37 29.65
N GLY A 18 -45.61 10.98 28.52
CA GLY A 18 -44.54 10.51 27.66
C GLY A 18 -43.22 10.72 28.35
N SER A 19 -42.62 9.64 28.89
CA SER A 19 -41.24 9.64 29.30
C SER A 19 -40.36 9.77 28.04
N GLN A 20 -39.81 10.96 27.84
CA GLN A 20 -38.74 11.19 26.91
C GLN A 20 -37.50 10.42 27.43
N GLN A 21 -37.32 9.18 26.99
CA GLN A 21 -36.04 8.53 27.03
C GLN A 21 -35.11 9.29 26.09
N SER A 22 -34.28 10.19 26.65
CA SER A 22 -33.14 10.74 25.95
C SER A 22 -32.22 9.57 25.61
N GLN A 23 -32.27 9.13 24.35
CA GLN A 23 -31.21 8.27 23.80
C GLN A 23 -29.91 9.09 23.90
N LYS A 24 -29.13 8.82 24.94
CA LYS A 24 -27.69 9.13 24.91
C LYS A 24 -27.13 8.44 23.66
N ARG A 25 -26.98 9.21 22.58
CA ARG A 25 -26.06 8.86 21.51
C ARG A 25 -24.69 8.83 22.18
N ASP A 26 -24.21 7.65 22.51
CA ASP A 26 -22.79 7.40 22.76
C ASP A 26 -22.08 7.82 21.48
N SER A 27 -21.63 9.06 21.45
CA SER A 27 -20.63 9.49 20.50
C SER A 27 -19.35 8.75 20.89
N LEU A 28 -19.16 7.58 20.31
CA LEU A 28 -17.85 6.95 20.26
C LEU A 28 -16.91 8.03 19.70
N GLN A 29 -16.22 8.74 20.58
CA GLN A 29 -15.12 9.61 20.20
C GLN A 29 -14.14 8.69 19.48
N ARG A 30 -14.06 8.80 18.14
CA ARG A 30 -13.01 8.16 17.39
C ARG A 30 -11.71 8.65 17.99
N VAL A 31 -10.99 7.77 18.65
CA VAL A 31 -9.65 8.07 19.14
C VAL A 31 -8.81 8.38 17.91
N VAL A 32 -8.49 9.66 17.73
CA VAL A 32 -7.60 10.09 16.67
C VAL A 32 -6.19 9.71 17.12
N VAL A 33 -5.59 8.77 16.43
CA VAL A 33 -4.20 8.36 16.67
C VAL A 33 -3.29 9.35 15.96
N GLU A 34 -2.44 10.07 16.72
CA GLU A 34 -1.37 10.87 16.16
C GLU A 34 -0.23 9.92 15.73
N PRO A 35 0.16 9.90 14.45
CA PRO A 35 1.24 9.04 13.99
C PRO A 35 2.58 9.53 14.53
N ALA A 36 3.42 8.59 14.93
CA ALA A 36 4.80 8.88 15.26
C ALA A 36 5.52 9.47 14.02
N GLN A 37 6.34 10.49 14.25
CA GLN A 37 7.12 11.13 13.20
C GLN A 37 8.54 10.55 13.19
N TYR A 38 9.00 10.17 12.01
CA TYR A 38 10.33 9.60 11.81
C TYR A 38 11.11 10.40 10.77
N GLY A 39 12.41 10.38 10.94
CA GLY A 39 13.39 10.76 9.94
C GLY A 39 14.23 9.54 9.57
N TYR A 40 15.31 9.78 8.87
CA TYR A 40 16.23 8.73 8.43
C TYR A 40 17.68 9.17 8.60
N VAL A 41 18.56 8.16 8.66
CA VAL A 41 20.00 8.29 8.48
C VAL A 41 20.40 7.38 7.33
N VAL A 42 21.13 7.91 6.35
CA VAL A 42 21.70 7.10 5.27
C VAL A 42 22.87 6.29 5.82
N LYS A 43 22.80 4.98 5.72
CA LYS A 43 23.87 4.05 6.13
C LYS A 43 24.81 3.76 4.97
N ASN A 44 24.23 3.44 3.81
CA ASN A 44 24.96 3.12 2.59
C ASN A 44 24.22 3.70 1.37
N VAL A 45 24.94 3.92 0.30
CA VAL A 45 24.40 4.32 -1.00
C VAL A 45 24.93 3.36 -2.05
N TYR A 46 24.01 2.75 -2.78
CA TYR A 46 24.32 1.80 -3.84
C TYR A 46 23.95 2.38 -5.20
N PRO A 47 24.63 1.97 -6.28
CA PRO A 47 24.24 2.36 -7.63
C PRO A 47 22.88 1.75 -7.98
N HIS A 48 22.07 2.51 -8.71
CA HIS A 48 20.78 2.05 -9.23
C HIS A 48 20.62 2.49 -10.69
N SER A 49 19.84 1.77 -11.45
CA SER A 49 19.69 2.03 -12.88
C SER A 49 18.72 3.16 -13.17
N THR A 50 19.17 4.23 -13.82
CA THR A 50 18.31 5.31 -14.31
C THR A 50 17.30 4.87 -15.39
N LYS A 51 17.35 3.61 -15.81
CA LYS A 51 16.36 2.99 -16.72
C LYS A 51 15.28 2.20 -15.96
N SER A 52 15.40 2.12 -14.63
CA SER A 52 14.44 1.45 -13.77
C SER A 52 13.37 2.44 -13.33
N TYR A 53 12.24 2.45 -14.02
CA TYR A 53 11.04 3.13 -13.53
C TYR A 53 10.39 2.29 -12.44
N THR A 54 10.94 2.36 -11.23
CA THR A 54 10.63 1.45 -10.11
C THR A 54 9.16 1.53 -9.69
N GLN A 55 8.46 0.41 -9.78
CA GLN A 55 7.06 0.28 -9.38
C GLN A 55 6.85 -0.78 -8.29
N GLY A 56 7.82 -1.65 -8.08
CA GLY A 56 7.82 -2.60 -6.98
C GLY A 56 9.23 -3.03 -6.66
N LEU A 57 9.55 -3.14 -5.37
CA LEU A 57 10.87 -3.48 -4.88
C LEU A 57 10.74 -4.44 -3.70
N GLN A 58 11.56 -5.48 -3.64
CA GLN A 58 11.56 -6.39 -2.49
C GLN A 58 12.92 -7.06 -2.33
N PHE A 59 13.37 -7.21 -1.08
CA PHE A 59 14.60 -7.94 -0.77
C PHE A 59 14.26 -9.31 -0.18
N VAL A 60 14.65 -10.40 -0.87
CA VAL A 60 14.33 -11.76 -0.46
C VAL A 60 15.55 -12.66 -0.60
N ASN A 61 15.96 -13.30 0.51
CA ASN A 61 17.05 -14.26 0.54
C ASN A 61 18.35 -13.74 -0.11
N GLY A 62 18.73 -12.51 0.24
CA GLY A 62 19.96 -11.88 -0.27
C GLY A 62 19.84 -11.30 -1.69
N VAL A 63 18.66 -11.31 -2.30
CA VAL A 63 18.42 -10.82 -3.67
C VAL A 63 17.46 -9.66 -3.66
N LEU A 64 17.82 -8.56 -4.32
CA LEU A 64 16.92 -7.44 -4.58
C LEU A 64 16.12 -7.71 -5.86
N TRP A 65 14.80 -7.80 -5.73
CA TRP A 65 13.85 -7.97 -6.82
C TRP A 65 13.24 -6.62 -7.17
N GLU A 66 13.07 -6.36 -8.46
CA GLU A 66 12.50 -5.11 -8.93
C GLU A 66 11.53 -5.34 -10.09
N GLY A 67 10.34 -4.75 -9.98
CA GLY A 67 9.38 -4.57 -11.07
C GLY A 67 9.42 -3.14 -11.56
N THR A 68 9.52 -2.96 -12.88
CA THR A 68 9.56 -1.62 -13.48
C THR A 68 8.34 -1.35 -14.33
N GLY A 69 7.97 -0.06 -14.43
CA GLY A 69 6.93 0.46 -15.29
C GLY A 69 7.41 0.87 -16.68
N GLU A 70 6.63 1.71 -17.32
CA GLU A 70 6.73 2.27 -18.68
C GLU A 70 6.28 1.32 -19.82
N TRP A 71 5.48 1.88 -20.72
CA TRP A 71 4.98 1.16 -21.88
C TRP A 71 6.11 0.67 -22.78
N GLY A 72 6.13 -0.65 -23.05
CA GLY A 72 7.14 -1.29 -23.90
C GLY A 72 8.52 -1.46 -23.27
N LYS A 73 8.69 -1.04 -22.00
CA LYS A 73 9.96 -1.14 -21.27
C LYS A 73 9.85 -1.93 -19.96
N SER A 74 8.63 -2.19 -19.48
CA SER A 74 8.36 -2.87 -18.20
C SER A 74 9.02 -4.23 -18.11
N VAL A 75 9.70 -4.48 -17.00
CA VAL A 75 10.40 -5.75 -16.74
C VAL A 75 10.20 -6.22 -15.31
N LEU A 76 10.43 -7.53 -15.12
CA LEU A 76 10.79 -8.13 -13.85
C LEU A 76 12.28 -8.42 -13.87
N GLN A 77 13.01 -7.99 -12.86
CA GLN A 77 14.46 -8.14 -12.81
C GLN A 77 14.99 -8.39 -11.38
N LYS A 78 16.21 -8.90 -11.31
CA LYS A 78 17.05 -8.92 -10.11
C LYS A 78 18.09 -7.83 -10.22
N VAL A 79 18.42 -7.20 -9.11
CA VAL A 79 19.43 -6.15 -9.04
C VAL A 79 20.56 -6.62 -8.14
N ASP A 80 21.76 -6.62 -8.66
CA ASP A 80 22.96 -6.81 -7.84
C ASP A 80 23.20 -5.53 -7.03
N LEU A 81 23.12 -5.66 -5.71
CA LEU A 81 23.11 -4.52 -4.80
C LEU A 81 24.38 -3.67 -4.92
N GLU A 82 25.55 -4.32 -5.03
CA GLU A 82 26.84 -3.60 -5.01
C GLU A 82 27.14 -2.90 -6.33
N SER A 83 26.77 -3.49 -7.46
CA SER A 83 27.08 -2.95 -8.78
C SER A 83 25.90 -2.22 -9.45
N GLY A 84 24.68 -2.37 -8.93
CA GLY A 84 23.45 -1.88 -9.58
C GLY A 84 23.13 -2.57 -10.91
N LYS A 85 23.81 -3.69 -11.25
CA LYS A 85 23.55 -4.41 -12.48
C LYS A 85 22.24 -5.16 -12.40
N CYS A 86 21.42 -5.00 -13.47
CA CYS A 86 20.12 -5.64 -13.56
C CYS A 86 20.19 -6.89 -14.42
N GLU A 87 19.69 -8.00 -13.88
CA GLU A 87 19.39 -9.24 -14.60
C GLU A 87 17.91 -9.26 -14.93
N VAL A 88 17.56 -9.01 -16.18
CA VAL A 88 16.16 -9.04 -16.64
C VAL A 88 15.70 -10.50 -16.76
N LEU A 89 14.70 -10.86 -15.97
CA LEU A 89 14.12 -12.20 -15.94
C LEU A 89 12.92 -12.33 -16.87
N ALA A 90 12.07 -11.30 -16.93
CA ALA A 90 10.90 -11.26 -17.81
C ALA A 90 10.66 -9.85 -18.36
N ARG A 91 10.08 -9.78 -19.55
CA ARG A 91 9.61 -8.54 -20.19
C ARG A 91 8.12 -8.62 -20.36
N LEU A 92 7.41 -7.57 -19.98
CA LEU A 92 5.99 -7.49 -20.21
C LEU A 92 5.68 -7.19 -21.68
N PRO A 93 4.49 -7.55 -22.18
CA PRO A 93 3.98 -7.09 -23.48
C PRO A 93 4.09 -5.56 -23.60
N LYS A 94 4.38 -5.06 -24.81
CA LYS A 94 4.51 -3.61 -25.03
C LYS A 94 3.25 -2.81 -24.73
N SER A 95 2.09 -3.48 -24.74
CA SER A 95 0.78 -2.92 -24.40
C SER A 95 0.47 -2.95 -22.91
N GLU A 96 1.41 -3.31 -22.07
CA GLU A 96 1.25 -3.39 -20.62
C GLU A 96 2.24 -2.48 -19.92
N PHE A 97 1.78 -1.87 -18.83
CA PHE A 97 2.59 -1.10 -17.93
C PHE A 97 2.75 -1.89 -16.63
N GLY A 98 3.98 -2.32 -16.33
CA GLY A 98 4.28 -3.11 -15.14
C GLY A 98 4.19 -2.26 -13.87
N GLU A 99 3.76 -2.89 -12.81
CA GLU A 99 3.52 -2.28 -11.51
C GLU A 99 4.16 -3.11 -10.38
N GLY A 100 3.65 -2.98 -9.16
CA GLY A 100 4.14 -3.60 -7.97
C GLY A 100 4.41 -5.10 -8.10
N ILE A 101 5.44 -5.56 -7.41
CA ILE A 101 5.83 -6.97 -7.36
C ILE A 101 5.84 -7.49 -5.93
N THR A 102 5.72 -8.81 -5.78
CA THR A 102 6.12 -9.48 -4.54
C THR A 102 6.51 -10.93 -4.79
N VAL A 103 7.48 -11.41 -4.02
CA VAL A 103 7.90 -12.81 -3.98
C VAL A 103 7.20 -13.49 -2.82
N LEU A 104 6.46 -14.55 -3.11
CA LEU A 104 5.81 -15.37 -2.11
C LEU A 104 6.11 -16.85 -2.38
N GLY A 105 6.87 -17.49 -1.50
CA GLY A 105 7.33 -18.86 -1.69
C GLY A 105 8.24 -19.00 -2.92
N ASP A 106 7.82 -19.80 -3.86
CA ASP A 106 8.50 -20.08 -5.14
C ASP A 106 7.96 -19.28 -6.33
N LYS A 107 7.10 -18.28 -6.07
CA LYS A 107 6.44 -17.48 -7.09
C LYS A 107 6.75 -16.00 -6.95
N VAL A 108 6.77 -15.30 -8.08
CA VAL A 108 6.82 -13.83 -8.15
C VAL A 108 5.54 -13.35 -8.81
N TYR A 109 4.85 -12.44 -8.16
CA TYR A 109 3.65 -11.78 -8.68
C TYR A 109 4.03 -10.38 -9.16
N GLN A 110 3.58 -9.99 -10.34
CA GLN A 110 3.75 -8.64 -10.90
C GLN A 110 2.44 -8.12 -11.42
N LEU A 111 2.02 -6.97 -10.93
CA LEU A 111 0.81 -6.28 -11.37
C LEU A 111 1.05 -5.54 -12.69
N THR A 112 -0.05 -5.16 -13.34
CA THR A 112 -0.09 -4.20 -14.44
C THR A 112 -1.02 -3.04 -14.08
N TRP A 113 -0.75 -1.83 -14.55
CA TRP A 113 -1.54 -0.65 -14.20
C TRP A 113 -3.02 -0.80 -14.55
N THR A 114 -3.38 -0.64 -15.85
CA THR A 114 -4.77 -0.62 -16.32
C THR A 114 -5.17 -1.86 -17.11
N ASN A 115 -4.24 -2.80 -17.33
CA ASN A 115 -4.50 -4.02 -18.09
C ASN A 115 -5.25 -5.08 -17.28
N ASN A 116 -5.36 -4.89 -15.93
CA ASN A 116 -6.06 -5.78 -15.00
C ASN A 116 -5.51 -7.22 -15.01
N VAL A 117 -4.21 -7.35 -15.23
CA VAL A 117 -3.49 -8.62 -15.25
C VAL A 117 -2.41 -8.61 -14.18
N ALA A 118 -2.32 -9.70 -13.41
CA ALA A 118 -1.16 -10.01 -12.62
C ALA A 118 -0.45 -11.22 -13.25
N HIS A 119 0.81 -11.01 -13.62
CA HIS A 119 1.67 -12.08 -14.09
C HIS A 119 2.24 -12.85 -12.89
N VAL A 120 2.20 -14.16 -12.94
CA VAL A 120 2.80 -15.04 -11.93
C VAL A 120 3.93 -15.81 -12.58
N TYR A 121 5.14 -15.62 -12.05
CA TYR A 121 6.36 -16.24 -12.55
C TYR A 121 6.95 -17.20 -11.52
N ASP A 122 7.78 -18.13 -11.95
CA ASP A 122 8.74 -18.79 -11.07
C ASP A 122 9.93 -17.87 -10.73
N LEU A 123 10.81 -18.31 -9.82
CA LEU A 123 11.98 -17.52 -9.40
C LEU A 123 13.05 -17.34 -10.50
N LYS A 124 12.88 -17.96 -11.68
CA LYS A 124 13.71 -17.80 -12.87
C LYS A 124 13.08 -16.88 -13.92
N GLY A 125 11.90 -16.30 -13.62
CA GLY A 125 11.17 -15.43 -14.53
C GLY A 125 10.34 -16.15 -15.61
N LYS A 126 10.19 -17.48 -15.51
CA LYS A 126 9.29 -18.20 -16.40
C LYS A 126 7.85 -17.95 -16.00
N LEU A 127 7.03 -17.46 -16.93
CA LEU A 127 5.61 -17.26 -16.71
C LEU A 127 4.91 -18.60 -16.40
N ILE A 128 4.22 -18.65 -15.26
CA ILE A 128 3.43 -19.79 -14.81
C ILE A 128 1.97 -19.61 -15.25
N LYS A 129 1.39 -18.46 -14.92
CA LYS A 129 -0.02 -18.11 -15.22
C LYS A 129 -0.24 -16.61 -15.21
N ASN A 130 -1.35 -16.19 -15.77
CA ASN A 130 -1.89 -14.84 -15.62
C ASN A 130 -3.15 -14.89 -14.78
N GLU A 131 -3.24 -14.00 -13.83
CA GLU A 131 -4.43 -13.78 -13.01
C GLU A 131 -5.13 -12.49 -13.45
N ARG A 132 -6.43 -12.40 -13.18
CA ARG A 132 -7.23 -11.21 -13.48
C ARG A 132 -7.73 -10.54 -12.22
N TYR A 133 -7.73 -9.22 -12.23
CA TYR A 133 -8.35 -8.40 -11.19
C TYR A 133 -9.11 -7.23 -11.80
N SER A 134 -9.89 -6.50 -11.03
CA SER A 134 -10.63 -5.31 -11.47
C SER A 134 -10.01 -4.03 -10.91
N GLY A 135 -10.06 -2.95 -11.68
CA GLY A 135 -9.46 -1.67 -11.31
C GLY A 135 -7.96 -1.63 -11.61
N GLU A 136 -7.30 -0.61 -11.14
CA GLU A 136 -5.86 -0.44 -11.33
C GLU A 136 -5.07 -1.33 -10.36
N GLY A 137 -3.83 -1.65 -10.72
CA GLY A 137 -2.85 -2.26 -9.83
C GLY A 137 -1.69 -1.29 -9.66
N TRP A 138 -1.27 -1.03 -8.41
CA TRP A 138 -0.15 -0.16 -8.09
C TRP A 138 0.90 -0.93 -7.29
N GLY A 139 0.90 -0.85 -5.95
CA GLY A 139 1.84 -1.57 -5.10
C GLY A 139 1.37 -2.98 -4.76
N LEU A 140 2.31 -3.86 -4.41
CA LEU A 140 2.03 -5.24 -4.00
C LEU A 140 3.07 -5.69 -2.96
N THR A 141 2.60 -6.25 -1.86
CA THR A 141 3.45 -6.90 -0.84
C THR A 141 2.77 -8.13 -0.26
N THR A 142 3.45 -8.83 0.65
CA THR A 142 2.93 -10.04 1.31
C THR A 142 3.37 -10.14 2.77
N ASP A 143 2.48 -10.69 3.62
CA ASP A 143 2.78 -11.10 4.99
C ASP A 143 3.35 -12.54 5.07
N GLY A 144 3.59 -13.16 3.91
CA GLY A 144 3.98 -14.55 3.78
C GLY A 144 2.80 -15.52 3.63
N LYS A 145 1.56 -15.03 3.66
CA LYS A 145 0.32 -15.82 3.50
C LYS A 145 -0.64 -15.19 2.51
N MET A 146 -0.91 -13.91 2.67
CA MET A 146 -1.79 -13.12 1.82
C MET A 146 -0.99 -12.10 1.03
N LEU A 147 -1.53 -11.67 -0.09
CA LEU A 147 -1.03 -10.51 -0.82
C LEU A 147 -1.80 -9.26 -0.35
N TYR A 148 -1.12 -8.13 -0.36
CA TYR A 148 -1.69 -6.81 -0.10
C TYR A 148 -1.43 -5.91 -1.31
N MET A 149 -2.50 -5.39 -1.92
CA MET A 149 -2.45 -4.66 -3.18
C MET A 149 -3.06 -3.27 -3.02
N SER A 150 -2.36 -2.25 -3.46
CA SER A 150 -2.88 -0.88 -3.62
C SER A 150 -3.35 -0.63 -5.06
N ASP A 151 -4.16 0.41 -5.25
CA ASP A 151 -4.69 0.85 -6.55
C ASP A 151 -4.76 2.39 -6.65
N GLY A 152 -3.98 3.10 -5.83
CA GLY A 152 -3.99 4.55 -5.76
C GLY A 152 -5.16 5.15 -4.98
N SER A 153 -6.16 4.36 -4.63
CA SER A 153 -7.27 4.79 -3.77
C SER A 153 -6.88 4.78 -2.28
N THR A 154 -7.85 4.98 -1.43
CA THR A 154 -7.71 4.88 0.03
C THR A 154 -7.63 3.43 0.53
N TYR A 155 -7.70 2.46 -0.36
CA TYR A 155 -7.81 1.05 0.01
C TYR A 155 -6.51 0.29 -0.26
N ILE A 156 -6.19 -0.64 0.65
CA ILE A 156 -5.28 -1.75 0.42
C ILE A 156 -6.11 -3.02 0.45
N TYR A 157 -6.10 -3.80 -0.61
CA TYR A 157 -6.87 -5.04 -0.74
C TYR A 157 -6.09 -6.23 -0.23
N LYS A 158 -6.72 -7.09 0.56
CA LYS A 158 -6.22 -8.43 0.89
C LYS A 158 -6.58 -9.36 -0.25
N VAL A 159 -5.58 -9.98 -0.87
CA VAL A 159 -5.75 -10.81 -2.06
C VAL A 159 -5.22 -12.22 -1.78
N ASN A 160 -6.04 -13.21 -2.09
CA ASN A 160 -5.64 -14.61 -1.97
C ASN A 160 -4.63 -14.98 -3.06
N PRO A 161 -3.42 -15.48 -2.73
CA PRO A 161 -2.37 -15.74 -3.72
C PRO A 161 -2.71 -16.88 -4.69
N GLU A 162 -3.56 -17.85 -4.32
CA GLU A 162 -3.89 -18.98 -5.18
C GLU A 162 -4.99 -18.66 -6.20
N THR A 163 -5.97 -17.84 -5.79
CA THR A 163 -7.14 -17.50 -6.62
C THR A 163 -7.11 -16.08 -7.18
N PHE A 164 -6.19 -15.26 -6.69
CA PHE A 164 -6.05 -13.82 -6.94
C PHE A 164 -7.34 -13.01 -6.68
N LYS A 165 -8.24 -13.54 -5.82
CA LYS A 165 -9.47 -12.86 -5.43
C LYS A 165 -9.25 -11.95 -4.24
N ARG A 166 -9.88 -10.79 -4.27
CA ARG A 166 -9.95 -9.87 -3.13
C ARG A 166 -10.85 -10.47 -2.06
N GLU A 167 -10.29 -10.80 -0.88
CA GLU A 167 -11.01 -11.36 0.27
C GLU A 167 -11.35 -10.30 1.32
N GLY A 168 -10.79 -9.10 1.19
CA GLY A 168 -11.02 -7.99 2.09
C GLY A 168 -10.33 -6.72 1.62
N LYS A 169 -10.57 -5.65 2.35
CA LYS A 169 -9.90 -4.38 2.14
C LYS A 169 -9.68 -3.63 3.45
N ILE A 170 -8.64 -2.85 3.49
CA ILE A 170 -8.24 -1.97 4.59
C ILE A 170 -8.42 -0.55 4.09
N THR A 171 -9.11 0.31 4.84
CA THR A 171 -9.17 1.74 4.55
C THR A 171 -8.01 2.43 5.26
N VAL A 172 -7.09 3.00 4.51
CA VAL A 172 -5.95 3.73 5.10
C VAL A 172 -6.40 5.08 5.62
N THR A 173 -6.11 5.35 6.90
CA THR A 173 -6.49 6.60 7.55
C THR A 173 -5.34 7.23 8.32
N LEU A 174 -5.17 8.53 8.16
CA LEU A 174 -4.22 9.37 8.87
C LEU A 174 -5.00 10.42 9.68
N ARG A 175 -4.83 10.43 10.99
CA ARG A 175 -5.59 11.32 11.90
C ARG A 175 -7.11 11.24 11.71
N GLY A 176 -7.62 10.04 11.39
CA GLY A 176 -9.04 9.80 11.13
C GLY A 176 -9.55 10.19 9.74
N HIS A 177 -8.71 10.72 8.87
CA HIS A 177 -9.02 11.04 7.47
C HIS A 177 -8.48 9.96 6.53
N ALA A 178 -9.27 9.57 5.54
CA ALA A 178 -8.84 8.63 4.51
C ALA A 178 -7.74 9.27 3.65
N ILE A 179 -6.71 8.46 3.31
CA ILE A 179 -5.57 8.90 2.51
C ILE A 179 -5.59 8.18 1.17
N GLU A 180 -5.51 8.95 0.09
CA GLU A 180 -5.40 8.46 -1.28
C GLU A 180 -3.94 8.41 -1.76
N TYR A 181 -3.74 7.91 -2.97
CA TYR A 181 -2.45 7.79 -3.63
C TYR A 181 -1.49 6.81 -2.94
N ILE A 182 -2.04 5.81 -2.24
CA ILE A 182 -1.25 4.70 -1.69
C ILE A 182 -0.64 3.92 -2.86
N ASN A 183 0.68 3.85 -2.91
CA ASN A 183 1.42 3.31 -4.05
C ASN A 183 2.22 2.06 -3.66
N GLU A 184 3.52 2.07 -3.84
CA GLU A 184 4.40 0.95 -3.59
C GLU A 184 4.33 0.51 -2.12
N LEU A 185 4.36 -0.80 -1.88
CA LEU A 185 4.10 -1.42 -0.58
C LEU A 185 5.22 -2.39 -0.20
N GLU A 186 5.61 -2.35 1.08
CA GLU A 186 6.48 -3.37 1.67
C GLU A 186 5.97 -3.82 3.04
N TRP A 187 6.13 -5.11 3.33
CA TRP A 187 5.78 -5.70 4.63
C TRP A 187 6.98 -5.72 5.57
N ILE A 188 6.97 -4.86 6.59
CA ILE A 188 8.06 -4.73 7.55
C ILE A 188 7.53 -4.97 8.97
N GLU A 189 8.03 -6.01 9.63
CA GLU A 189 7.78 -6.32 11.04
C GLU A 189 6.29 -6.22 11.46
N GLY A 190 5.41 -6.80 10.63
CA GLY A 190 3.97 -6.83 10.93
C GLY A 190 3.21 -5.57 10.57
N LYS A 191 3.83 -4.64 9.84
CA LYS A 191 3.21 -3.41 9.33
C LYS A 191 3.33 -3.33 7.81
N ILE A 192 2.39 -2.63 7.18
CA ILE A 192 2.50 -2.26 5.78
C ILE A 192 3.16 -0.89 5.73
N TRP A 193 4.28 -0.82 5.02
CA TRP A 193 4.94 0.44 4.68
C TRP A 193 4.52 0.81 3.28
N ALA A 194 4.13 2.05 3.05
CA ALA A 194 3.56 2.48 1.78
C ALA A 194 4.12 3.83 1.34
N ASN A 195 4.61 3.91 0.09
CA ASN A 195 4.82 5.19 -0.55
C ASN A 195 3.48 5.90 -0.80
N VAL A 196 3.45 7.21 -0.63
CA VAL A 196 2.36 8.07 -1.09
C VAL A 196 2.80 8.76 -2.37
N TYR A 197 2.14 8.46 -3.48
CA TYR A 197 2.52 8.95 -4.81
C TYR A 197 2.64 10.47 -4.85
N THR A 198 3.66 10.96 -5.51
CA THR A 198 4.06 12.38 -5.63
C THR A 198 4.56 13.04 -4.33
N THR A 199 4.71 12.30 -3.24
CA THR A 199 5.30 12.81 -2.00
C THR A 199 6.67 12.18 -1.73
N HIS A 200 7.33 12.63 -0.67
CA HIS A 200 8.54 12.01 -0.13
C HIS A 200 8.27 11.26 1.17
N GLU A 201 7.04 10.81 1.36
CA GLU A 201 6.61 10.17 2.60
C GLU A 201 6.36 8.68 2.42
N ILE A 202 6.71 7.91 3.45
CA ILE A 202 6.30 6.54 3.65
C ILE A 202 5.41 6.50 4.89
N LEU A 203 4.24 5.87 4.75
CA LEU A 203 3.30 5.62 5.84
C LEU A 203 3.55 4.25 6.44
N ILE A 204 3.56 4.15 7.77
CA ILE A 204 3.59 2.90 8.51
C ILE A 204 2.16 2.59 8.95
N ILE A 205 1.55 1.59 8.33
CA ILE A 205 0.12 1.30 8.41
C ILE A 205 -0.11 0.03 9.21
N ASN A 206 -1.04 0.07 10.15
CA ASN A 206 -1.50 -1.11 10.86
C ASN A 206 -2.41 -1.95 9.92
N PRO A 207 -2.07 -3.21 9.59
CA PRO A 207 -2.81 -4.00 8.61
C PRO A 207 -4.18 -4.48 9.10
N GLU A 208 -4.45 -4.42 10.40
CA GLU A 208 -5.74 -4.81 10.99
C GLU A 208 -6.76 -3.67 10.93
N THR A 209 -6.28 -2.44 11.19
CA THR A 209 -7.14 -1.27 11.37
C THR A 209 -7.09 -0.27 10.22
N GLY A 210 -6.03 -0.29 9.42
CA GLY A 210 -5.74 0.71 8.39
C GLY A 210 -5.25 2.06 8.94
N VAL A 211 -5.07 2.16 10.25
CA VAL A 211 -4.59 3.40 10.89
C VAL A 211 -3.11 3.57 10.59
N VAL A 212 -2.71 4.76 10.15
CA VAL A 212 -1.32 5.17 10.03
C VAL A 212 -0.77 5.44 11.43
N GLU A 213 0.18 4.62 11.86
CA GLU A 213 0.83 4.73 13.18
C GLU A 213 2.15 5.51 13.12
N GLY A 214 2.72 5.65 11.91
CA GLY A 214 3.96 6.38 11.70
C GLY A 214 4.05 7.00 10.31
N VAL A 215 4.81 8.10 10.22
CA VAL A 215 5.15 8.78 8.97
C VAL A 215 6.65 8.99 8.94
N VAL A 216 7.28 8.53 7.86
CA VAL A 216 8.71 8.73 7.61
C VAL A 216 8.86 9.71 6.46
N SER A 217 9.54 10.84 6.70
CA SER A 217 9.82 11.83 5.65
C SER A 217 11.20 11.62 5.07
N PHE A 218 11.27 11.42 3.75
CA PHE A 218 12.48 11.28 2.95
C PHE A 218 12.78 12.53 2.11
N ALA A 219 12.24 13.68 2.52
CA ALA A 219 12.55 14.95 1.86
C ALA A 219 14.08 15.17 1.79
N ASN A 220 14.56 15.58 0.61
CA ASN A 220 15.98 15.81 0.31
C ASN A 220 16.89 14.57 0.35
N LEU A 221 16.34 13.35 0.22
CA LEU A 221 17.15 12.13 0.13
C LEU A 221 17.98 12.12 -1.16
N LEU A 222 17.34 12.24 -2.32
CA LEU A 222 18.05 12.44 -3.58
C LEU A 222 18.52 13.89 -3.67
N LYS A 223 19.82 14.08 -3.94
CA LYS A 223 20.41 15.41 -4.12
C LYS A 223 20.18 15.92 -5.53
N GLU A 224 20.15 17.24 -5.70
CA GLU A 224 19.94 17.88 -7.01
C GLU A 224 21.02 17.46 -8.03
N GLU A 225 22.28 17.33 -7.60
CA GLU A 225 23.39 16.86 -8.42
C GLU A 225 23.26 15.40 -8.89
N ASP A 226 22.39 14.61 -8.26
CA ASP A 226 22.14 13.21 -8.60
C ASP A 226 20.93 13.03 -9.51
N THR A 227 20.22 14.11 -9.83
CA THR A 227 19.05 14.06 -10.72
C THR A 227 19.46 14.06 -12.18
N THR A 228 18.62 13.49 -13.03
CA THR A 228 18.70 13.51 -14.49
C THR A 228 17.39 14.06 -15.06
N ALA A 229 17.35 14.30 -16.37
CA ALA A 229 16.11 14.73 -17.04
C ALA A 229 14.95 13.72 -16.90
N ASP A 230 15.28 12.46 -16.71
CA ASP A 230 14.31 11.36 -16.60
C ASP A 230 13.98 11.00 -15.13
N THR A 231 14.63 11.62 -14.15
CA THR A 231 14.39 11.39 -12.72
C THR A 231 12.93 11.73 -12.39
N ASP A 232 12.23 10.77 -11.76
CA ASP A 232 10.82 10.91 -11.40
C ASP A 232 10.66 10.70 -9.87
N VAL A 233 9.46 10.46 -9.39
CA VAL A 233 9.11 10.47 -7.97
C VAL A 233 9.79 9.38 -7.14
N PHE A 234 9.90 9.65 -5.86
CA PHE A 234 10.27 8.70 -4.83
C PHE A 234 9.28 7.53 -4.81
N ASN A 235 9.77 6.29 -5.01
CA ASN A 235 8.96 5.07 -5.02
C ASN A 235 9.86 3.83 -4.95
N GLY A 236 9.54 2.93 -4.06
CA GLY A 236 10.25 1.66 -3.86
C GLY A 236 10.82 1.52 -2.45
N ILE A 237 10.38 0.48 -1.76
CA ILE A 237 10.79 0.10 -0.41
C ILE A 237 11.15 -1.38 -0.45
N ALA A 238 12.31 -1.75 0.09
CA ALA A 238 12.65 -3.15 0.29
C ALA A 238 13.20 -3.38 1.70
N TYR A 239 12.89 -4.53 2.26
CA TYR A 239 13.32 -4.91 3.61
C TYR A 239 14.05 -6.24 3.63
N ASP A 240 15.33 -6.18 4.01
CA ASP A 240 16.11 -7.36 4.35
C ASP A 240 15.80 -7.76 5.81
N LYS A 241 14.89 -8.73 5.96
CA LYS A 241 14.45 -9.18 7.29
C LYS A 241 15.55 -9.89 8.11
N GLU A 242 16.56 -10.45 7.45
CA GLU A 242 17.64 -11.19 8.12
C GLU A 242 18.64 -10.24 8.78
N GLN A 243 18.99 -9.15 8.08
CA GLN A 243 19.91 -8.14 8.57
C GLN A 243 19.21 -6.87 9.07
N LYS A 244 17.87 -6.83 9.00
CA LYS A 244 17.02 -5.68 9.39
C LYS A 244 17.41 -4.39 8.68
N ARG A 245 17.72 -4.49 7.38
CA ARG A 245 18.09 -3.33 6.55
C ARG A 245 16.88 -2.86 5.73
N ILE A 246 16.71 -1.55 5.66
CA ILE A 246 15.67 -0.92 4.84
C ILE A 246 16.35 -0.22 3.67
N PHE A 247 15.84 -0.48 2.48
CA PHE A 247 16.30 0.15 1.23
C PHE A 247 15.17 0.97 0.62
N VAL A 248 15.51 2.12 0.09
CA VAL A 248 14.56 3.00 -0.61
C VAL A 248 15.20 3.60 -1.85
N THR A 249 14.39 3.84 -2.88
CA THR A 249 14.80 4.46 -4.14
C THR A 249 13.68 5.28 -4.74
N GLY A 250 13.79 5.65 -6.02
CA GLY A 250 12.75 6.31 -6.80
C GLY A 250 12.80 5.91 -8.27
N LYS A 251 11.78 6.32 -9.00
CA LYS A 251 11.64 6.05 -10.43
C LYS A 251 12.74 6.74 -11.20
N ASN A 252 13.54 5.96 -11.95
CA ASN A 252 14.72 6.42 -12.71
C ASN A 252 15.79 7.11 -11.87
N TRP A 253 15.84 6.83 -10.57
CA TRP A 253 16.93 7.31 -9.72
C TRP A 253 18.21 6.53 -10.02
N ASN A 254 19.35 7.22 -9.89
CA ASN A 254 20.67 6.61 -10.05
C ASN A 254 21.22 6.00 -8.75
N LYS A 255 20.45 6.08 -7.65
CA LYS A 255 20.85 5.63 -6.31
C LYS A 255 19.75 4.84 -5.63
N LEU A 256 20.19 3.80 -4.93
CA LEU A 256 19.42 3.07 -3.91
C LEU A 256 20.07 3.38 -2.56
N TYR A 257 19.26 3.72 -1.57
CA TYR A 257 19.74 4.09 -0.25
C TYR A 257 19.38 3.03 0.78
N GLU A 258 20.39 2.57 1.54
CA GLU A 258 20.15 1.86 2.79
C GLU A 258 20.00 2.88 3.90
N VAL A 259 18.90 2.79 4.66
CA VAL A 259 18.54 3.78 5.65
C VAL A 259 18.23 3.16 7.00
N GLU A 260 18.56 3.89 8.05
CA GLU A 260 18.09 3.63 9.41
C GLU A 260 17.02 4.66 9.76
N ILE A 261 15.89 4.19 10.27
CA ILE A 261 14.76 5.05 10.65
C ILE A 261 14.94 5.50 12.09
N ILE A 262 14.89 6.80 12.30
CA ILE A 262 15.04 7.43 13.60
C ILE A 262 13.77 8.17 14.00
N LYS A 263 13.33 8.00 15.25
CA LYS A 263 12.18 8.75 15.78
C LYS A 263 12.58 10.21 15.97
N ARG A 264 11.72 11.12 15.51
CA ARG A 264 11.86 12.57 15.74
C ARG A 264 11.19 13.03 17.03
#